data_e5c402caabfe720a59fb9b240b3c53ae
#
_entry.id   e5c402caabfe720a59fb9b240b3c53ae
#
_cell.length_a   1.000
_cell.length_b   1.000
_cell.length_c   1.000
_cell.angle_alpha   90.00
_cell.angle_beta   90.00
_cell.angle_gamma   90.00
#
_symmetry.space_group_name_H-M   'P 1'
#
loop_
_entity.id
_entity.type
_entity.pdbx_description
1 polymer ?
#
loop_
_entity_poly.entity_id
_entity_poly.type
_entity_poly.pdbx_seq_one_letter_code
_entity_poly.pdbx_strand_id
1 'polypeptide(L)'
;MMAKEIGAKEFKELVLNADKPVIVDFFATWCGPCRMLAPVLDDLAKDANGNFEVYKVDIDKDRALAMEYGVMSIPTIIAFNGGKQINKHIGYATKDQLKKMVQ
;
A
#
# COMPACT_ATOMS: atom_id res chain seq x y z
N MET A 1 -2.62 -12.26 -9.28
CA MET A 1 -1.71 -12.21 -8.12
C MET A 1 -2.35 -11.39 -7.02
N MET A 2 -2.04 -11.67 -5.78
CA MET A 2 -2.63 -10.97 -4.65
C MET A 2 -1.68 -9.91 -4.13
N ALA A 3 -2.24 -8.86 -3.52
CA ALA A 3 -1.45 -7.87 -2.80
C ALA A 3 -0.79 -8.57 -1.61
N LYS A 4 0.53 -8.52 -1.52
CA LYS A 4 1.30 -9.23 -0.51
C LYS A 4 1.41 -8.42 0.78
N GLU A 5 1.15 -9.05 1.92
CA GLU A 5 1.42 -8.42 3.22
C GLU A 5 2.92 -8.50 3.51
N ILE A 6 3.51 -7.36 3.89
CA ILE A 6 4.95 -7.27 4.22
C ILE A 6 5.12 -6.60 5.58
N GLY A 7 6.26 -6.85 6.21
CA GLY A 7 6.65 -6.21 7.46
C GLY A 7 7.74 -5.17 7.26
N ALA A 8 8.17 -4.57 8.36
CA ALA A 8 9.17 -3.51 8.35
C ALA A 8 10.49 -3.96 7.70
N LYS A 9 10.90 -5.20 7.89
CA LYS A 9 12.13 -5.74 7.30
C LYS A 9 12.08 -5.72 5.79
N GLU A 10 10.95 -6.15 5.23
CA GLU A 10 10.75 -6.25 3.79
C GLU A 10 10.50 -4.88 3.16
N PHE A 11 9.99 -3.93 3.93
CA PHE A 11 9.61 -2.61 3.44
C PHE A 11 10.79 -1.90 2.80
N LYS A 12 11.94 -1.89 3.45
CA LYS A 12 13.12 -1.23 2.91
C LYS A 12 13.53 -1.82 1.57
N GLU A 13 13.57 -3.15 1.49
CA GLU A 13 13.99 -3.84 0.27
C GLU A 13 12.95 -3.74 -0.84
N LEU A 14 11.69 -4.02 -0.53
CA LEU A 14 10.64 -4.15 -1.54
C LEU A 14 10.00 -2.81 -1.93
N VAL A 15 10.03 -1.82 -1.05
CA VAL A 15 9.41 -0.52 -1.30
C VAL A 15 10.44 0.56 -1.55
N LEU A 16 11.34 0.79 -0.60
CA LEU A 16 12.29 1.90 -0.69
C LEU A 16 13.36 1.67 -1.74
N ASN A 17 13.78 0.42 -1.96
CA ASN A 17 14.79 0.06 -2.94
C ASN A 17 14.20 -0.46 -4.25
N ALA A 18 12.88 -0.35 -4.44
CA ALA A 18 12.23 -0.80 -5.65
C ALA A 18 12.62 0.08 -6.84
N ASP A 19 12.74 -0.54 -8.01
CA ASP A 19 13.07 0.14 -9.26
C ASP A 19 11.82 0.51 -10.07
N LYS A 20 10.64 0.31 -9.51
CA LYS A 20 9.36 0.67 -10.12
C LYS A 20 8.44 1.26 -9.06
N PRO A 21 7.33 1.91 -9.45
CA PRO A 21 6.39 2.45 -8.47
C PRO A 21 5.81 1.35 -7.58
N VAL A 22 5.50 1.71 -6.34
CA VAL A 22 4.94 0.78 -5.35
C VAL A 22 3.77 1.44 -4.65
N ILE A 23 2.68 0.69 -4.50
CA ILE A 23 1.53 1.10 -3.70
C ILE A 23 1.55 0.29 -2.40
N VAL A 24 1.43 0.98 -1.26
CA VAL A 24 1.40 0.34 0.06
C VAL A 24 0.11 0.74 0.76
N ASP A 25 -0.67 -0.26 1.18
CA ASP A 25 -1.88 -0.09 1.96
C ASP A 25 -1.58 -0.38 3.43
N PHE A 26 -1.69 0.65 4.27
CA PHE A 26 -1.58 0.50 5.72
C PHE A 26 -2.98 0.18 6.26
N PHE A 27 -3.15 -0.98 6.84
CA PHE A 27 -4.46 -1.51 7.23
C PHE A 27 -4.44 -2.15 8.62
N ALA A 28 -5.63 -2.49 9.13
CA ALA A 28 -5.77 -3.36 10.30
C ALA A 28 -6.86 -4.40 10.02
N THR A 29 -6.76 -5.56 10.64
CA THR A 29 -7.70 -6.66 10.40
C THR A 29 -9.11 -6.36 10.89
N TRP A 30 -9.25 -5.49 11.90
CA TRP A 30 -10.53 -5.11 12.49
C TRP A 30 -11.22 -3.95 11.77
N CYS A 31 -10.61 -3.41 10.75
CA CYS A 31 -11.08 -2.21 10.04
C CYS A 31 -12.02 -2.61 8.89
N GLY A 32 -13.27 -2.18 8.97
CA GLY A 32 -14.29 -2.47 7.94
C GLY A 32 -13.92 -1.96 6.55
N PRO A 33 -13.60 -0.66 6.40
CA PRO A 33 -13.19 -0.13 5.10
C PRO A 33 -11.94 -0.80 4.55
N CYS A 34 -11.01 -1.23 5.41
CA CYS A 34 -9.82 -1.98 4.99
C CYS A 34 -10.21 -3.31 4.36
N ARG A 35 -11.18 -4.01 4.97
CA ARG A 35 -11.67 -5.27 4.42
C ARG A 35 -12.37 -5.10 3.08
N MET A 36 -13.07 -3.99 2.90
CA MET A 36 -13.70 -3.67 1.63
C MET A 36 -12.68 -3.35 0.55
N LEU A 37 -11.54 -2.78 0.94
CA LEU A 37 -10.46 -2.43 0.02
C LEU A 37 -9.64 -3.65 -0.41
N ALA A 38 -9.59 -4.70 0.40
CA ALA A 38 -8.75 -5.87 0.11
C ALA A 38 -8.95 -6.47 -1.28
N PRO A 39 -10.20 -6.75 -1.73
CA PRO A 39 -10.37 -7.26 -3.09
C PRO A 39 -9.98 -6.26 -4.18
N VAL A 40 -10.12 -4.96 -3.91
CA VAL A 40 -9.69 -3.92 -4.85
C VAL A 40 -8.18 -3.95 -5.03
N LEU A 41 -7.43 -4.14 -3.94
CA LEU A 41 -5.97 -4.25 -3.98
C LEU A 41 -5.50 -5.49 -4.72
N ASP A 42 -6.19 -6.61 -4.53
CA ASP A 42 -5.86 -7.85 -5.24
C ASP A 42 -6.09 -7.69 -6.74
N ASP A 43 -7.19 -7.04 -7.11
CA ASP A 43 -7.50 -6.75 -8.50
C ASP A 43 -6.49 -5.78 -9.10
N LEU A 44 -6.09 -4.78 -8.33
CA LEU A 44 -5.06 -3.82 -8.72
C LEU A 44 -3.72 -4.51 -8.95
N ALA A 45 -3.32 -5.41 -8.05
CA ALA A 45 -2.08 -6.17 -8.18
C ALA A 45 -2.06 -7.01 -9.44
N LYS A 46 -3.19 -7.59 -9.80
CA LYS A 46 -3.36 -8.34 -11.03
C LYS A 46 -3.16 -7.46 -12.26
N ASP A 47 -3.79 -6.29 -12.25
CA ASP A 47 -3.73 -5.34 -13.36
C ASP A 47 -2.37 -4.66 -13.47
N ALA A 48 -1.57 -4.68 -12.42
CA ALA A 48 -0.25 -4.05 -12.42
C ALA A 48 0.69 -4.64 -13.48
N ASN A 49 0.58 -5.94 -13.70
CA ASN A 49 1.30 -6.66 -14.76
C ASN A 49 2.80 -6.29 -14.83
N GLY A 50 3.43 -6.19 -13.66
CA GLY A 50 4.85 -5.87 -13.56
C GLY A 50 5.22 -4.40 -13.68
N ASN A 51 4.26 -3.52 -13.94
CA ASN A 51 4.53 -2.08 -14.09
C ASN A 51 4.66 -1.36 -12.75
N PHE A 52 4.03 -1.89 -11.73
CA PHE A 52 4.15 -1.42 -10.34
C PHE A 52 3.85 -2.58 -9.40
N GLU A 53 4.19 -2.42 -8.12
CA GLU A 53 3.94 -3.43 -7.09
C GLU A 53 2.88 -2.96 -6.11
N VAL A 54 2.16 -3.89 -5.48
CA VAL A 54 1.13 -3.59 -4.48
C VAL A 54 1.40 -4.42 -3.24
N TYR A 55 1.60 -3.75 -2.11
CA TYR A 55 1.86 -4.39 -0.82
C TYR A 55 0.90 -3.87 0.25
N LYS A 56 0.80 -4.62 1.35
CA LYS A 56 -0.02 -4.27 2.51
C LYS A 56 0.84 -4.33 3.76
N VAL A 57 0.62 -3.40 4.69
CA VAL A 57 1.29 -3.37 5.99
C VAL A 57 0.24 -3.34 7.08
N ASP A 58 0.28 -4.32 8.00
CA ASP A 58 -0.62 -4.38 9.15
C ASP A 58 -0.07 -3.44 10.23
N ILE A 59 -0.81 -2.39 10.55
CA ILE A 59 -0.35 -1.39 11.52
C ILE A 59 -0.26 -1.92 12.95
N ASP A 60 -0.97 -3.00 13.26
CA ASP A 60 -0.88 -3.61 14.59
C ASP A 60 0.41 -4.42 14.75
N LYS A 61 0.91 -4.98 13.65
CA LYS A 61 2.18 -5.71 13.63
C LYS A 61 3.38 -4.79 13.50
N ASP A 62 3.25 -3.70 12.73
CA ASP A 62 4.34 -2.79 12.40
C ASP A 62 3.98 -1.35 12.76
N ARG A 63 3.69 -1.14 14.03
CA ARG A 63 3.24 0.14 14.55
C ARG A 63 4.23 1.28 14.30
N ALA A 64 5.53 1.02 14.50
CA ALA A 64 6.56 2.02 14.30
C ALA A 64 6.64 2.47 12.84
N LEU A 65 6.48 1.56 11.90
CA LEU A 65 6.48 1.89 10.47
C LEU A 65 5.29 2.78 10.12
N ALA A 66 4.10 2.45 10.64
CA ALA A 66 2.91 3.27 10.43
C ALA A 66 3.11 4.70 10.97
N MET A 67 3.72 4.82 12.15
CA MET A 67 4.00 6.12 12.76
C MET A 67 5.00 6.92 11.93
N GLU A 68 6.00 6.26 11.37
CA GLU A 68 7.01 6.90 10.54
C GLU A 68 6.38 7.60 9.33
N TYR A 69 5.34 7.01 8.76
CA TYR A 69 4.66 7.58 7.60
C TYR A 69 3.40 8.37 7.96
N GLY A 70 3.22 8.67 9.25
CA GLY A 70 2.12 9.52 9.70
C GLY A 70 0.74 8.93 9.50
N VAL A 71 0.63 7.60 9.57
CA VAL A 71 -0.65 6.91 9.41
C VAL A 71 -1.48 7.08 10.68
N MET A 72 -2.52 7.90 10.60
CA MET A 72 -3.40 8.23 11.73
C MET A 72 -4.78 7.62 11.59
N SER A 73 -5.22 7.37 10.38
CA SER A 73 -6.48 6.70 10.09
C SER A 73 -6.24 5.64 9.01
N ILE A 74 -7.09 4.62 8.97
CA ILE A 74 -6.92 3.49 8.06
C ILE A 74 -8.22 3.24 7.29
N PRO A 75 -8.09 2.76 6.06
CA PRO A 75 -6.83 2.50 5.36
C PRO A 75 -6.15 3.81 4.94
N THR A 76 -4.83 3.80 4.91
CA THR A 76 -4.03 4.85 4.29
C THR A 76 -3.18 4.20 3.20
N ILE A 77 -3.32 4.69 1.98
CA ILE A 77 -2.60 4.15 0.83
C ILE A 77 -1.54 5.17 0.42
N ILE A 78 -0.29 4.73 0.34
CA ILE A 78 0.82 5.60 -0.05
C ILE A 78 1.49 5.00 -1.28
N ALA A 79 1.72 5.85 -2.29
CA ALA A 79 2.48 5.46 -3.48
C ALA A 79 3.92 5.96 -3.34
N PHE A 80 4.86 5.11 -3.72
CA PHE A 80 6.29 5.40 -3.68
C PHE A 80 6.88 5.23 -5.07
N ASN A 81 7.91 6.00 -5.36
CA ASN A 81 8.73 5.80 -6.55
C ASN A 81 10.16 6.27 -6.25
N GLY A 82 11.13 5.40 -6.52
CA GLY A 82 12.52 5.70 -6.22
C GLY A 82 12.78 5.92 -4.73
N GLY A 83 12.02 5.23 -3.87
CA GLY A 83 12.14 5.34 -2.42
C GLY A 83 11.47 6.57 -1.82
N LYS A 84 10.80 7.37 -2.65
CA LYS A 84 10.13 8.60 -2.20
C LYS A 84 8.62 8.46 -2.27
N GLN A 85 7.95 9.03 -1.28
CA GLN A 85 6.50 9.13 -1.30
C GLN A 85 6.08 10.12 -2.37
N ILE A 86 5.26 9.67 -3.34
CA ILE A 86 4.79 10.51 -4.45
C ILE A 86 3.31 10.85 -4.34
N ASN A 87 2.55 10.07 -3.57
CA ASN A 87 1.11 10.31 -3.45
C ASN A 87 0.58 9.62 -2.19
N LYS A 88 -0.56 10.09 -1.68
CA LYS A 88 -1.18 9.54 -0.48
C LYS A 88 -2.70 9.67 -0.58
N HIS A 89 -3.42 8.61 -0.22
CA HIS A 89 -4.88 8.61 -0.17
C HIS A 89 -5.32 8.01 1.16
N ILE A 90 -6.24 8.68 1.85
CA ILE A 90 -6.79 8.21 3.12
C ILE A 90 -8.22 7.74 2.88
N GLY A 91 -8.51 6.52 3.33
CA GLY A 91 -9.83 5.91 3.20
C GLY A 91 -9.93 4.98 2.00
N TYR A 92 -11.13 4.46 1.79
CA TYR A 92 -11.42 3.58 0.66
C TYR A 92 -11.14 4.30 -0.66
N ALA A 93 -10.69 3.56 -1.65
CA ALA A 93 -10.44 4.07 -3.00
C ALA A 93 -10.85 3.03 -4.04
N THR A 94 -11.24 3.51 -5.21
CA THR A 94 -11.49 2.64 -6.36
C THR A 94 -10.18 2.24 -7.00
N LYS A 95 -10.22 1.17 -7.80
CA LYS A 95 -9.03 0.72 -8.54
C LYS A 95 -8.47 1.83 -9.43
N ASP A 96 -9.35 2.58 -10.11
CA ASP A 96 -8.92 3.67 -10.98
C ASP A 96 -8.22 4.80 -10.21
N GLN A 97 -8.74 5.14 -9.03
CA GLN A 97 -8.09 6.14 -8.18
C GLN A 97 -6.69 5.69 -7.78
N LEU A 98 -6.54 4.40 -7.44
CA LEU A 98 -5.24 3.85 -7.04
C LEU A 98 -4.26 3.80 -8.21
N LYS A 99 -4.72 3.44 -9.41
CA LYS A 99 -3.88 3.46 -10.62
C LYS A 99 -3.31 4.85 -10.88
N LYS A 100 -4.10 5.89 -10.67
CA LYS A 100 -3.66 7.27 -10.88
C LYS A 100 -2.55 7.69 -9.93
N MET A 101 -2.45 7.03 -8.77
CA MET A 101 -1.41 7.37 -7.79
C MET A 101 0.01 7.05 -8.27
N VAL A 102 0.15 6.15 -9.24
CA VAL A 102 1.45 5.71 -9.78
C VAL A 102 1.66 6.13 -11.22
N GLN A 103 0.84 6.99 -11.73
CA GLN A 103 0.97 7.52 -13.08
C GLN A 103 1.84 8.77 -13.10
#